data_f41baa22645b9cd5735f83b47cfb88db
#
_entry.id   f41baa22645b9cd5735f83b47cfb88db
#
_cell.length_a   1.000
_cell.length_b   1.000
_cell.length_c   1.000
_cell.angle_alpha   90.00
_cell.angle_beta   90.00
_cell.angle_gamma   90.00
#
_symmetry.space_group_name_H-M   'P 1'
#
loop_
_entity.id
_entity.type
_entity.pdbx_description
1 polymer ?
#
loop_
_entity_poly.entity_id
_entity_poly.type
_entity_poly.pdbx_seq_one_letter_code
_entity_poly.pdbx_strand_id
1 'polypeptide(L)'
;MKKILLAVAAALLITGCGNKKCQCNCKCAGCECSADTAAADQDYELKVADKKNVDIASFPKDKDGYIVLFDGKTLNGWRGYGMDNAPKSWTVQDGAITLKGSGTGEAHAADGGDLIFAHKFQNFTLELEYKVTKGANSGIFYMAQEVMGKVNGQFEYLPIWQSSSEYQVLDNANHPDAQLGVDGNRQSASLYDMIPAKPQNSKPYGQWNSVKIMVYKGTVIHSQNGQNVVEYHLWTPKWTEMLQNSKFKKGGEFPYAFELLNNMGGDKHEGYIGLQDHGDSVQFRNIRIKVMD
;
A
#
# COMPACT_ATOMS: atom_id res chain seq x y z
N MET A 1 11.24 31.78 26.17
CA MET A 1 9.95 32.50 26.34
C MET A 1 9.70 33.34 25.11
N LYS A 2 8.81 32.88 24.24
CA LYS A 2 7.94 33.66 23.35
C LYS A 2 7.07 32.70 22.60
N LYS A 3 5.83 32.56 23.06
CA LYS A 3 4.73 31.83 22.38
C LYS A 3 4.30 32.65 21.18
N ILE A 4 4.22 32.06 20.00
CA ILE A 4 3.52 32.67 18.87
C ILE A 4 2.27 31.81 18.65
N LEU A 5 1.13 32.35 19.03
CA LEU A 5 -0.20 31.89 18.61
C LEU A 5 -0.42 32.36 17.17
N LEU A 6 -0.66 31.45 16.25
CA LEU A 6 -1.27 31.79 14.96
C LEU A 6 -2.76 31.51 15.04
N ALA A 7 -3.54 32.57 15.05
CA ALA A 7 -4.99 32.53 14.88
C ALA A 7 -5.30 32.39 13.38
N VAL A 8 -6.04 31.35 13.02
CA VAL A 8 -6.61 31.22 11.66
C VAL A 8 -7.97 31.92 11.68
N ALA A 9 -8.05 33.05 11.00
CA ALA A 9 -9.30 33.76 10.77
C ALA A 9 -10.04 33.13 9.59
N ALA A 10 -11.21 32.59 9.86
CA ALA A 10 -12.17 32.18 8.83
C ALA A 10 -12.80 33.41 8.20
N ALA A 11 -12.52 33.67 6.93
CA ALA A 11 -13.23 34.67 6.14
C ALA A 11 -14.39 34.02 5.40
N LEU A 12 -15.61 34.29 5.82
CA LEU A 12 -16.82 34.04 5.03
C LEU A 12 -16.84 35.05 3.86
N LEU A 13 -16.74 34.56 2.65
CA LEU A 13 -17.11 35.31 1.46
C LEU A 13 -18.43 34.78 0.92
N ILE A 14 -19.47 35.56 1.14
CA ILE A 14 -20.77 35.41 0.47
C ILE A 14 -20.65 36.16 -0.86
N THR A 15 -20.73 35.45 -1.98
CA THR A 15 -20.95 36.10 -3.28
C THR A 15 -21.89 35.27 -4.14
N GLY A 16 -23.07 35.84 -4.36
CA GLY A 16 -23.71 35.93 -5.67
C GLY A 16 -24.31 34.68 -6.28
N CYS A 17 -25.62 34.48 -6.08
CA CYS A 17 -26.47 33.69 -6.96
C CYS A 17 -26.39 34.18 -8.41
N GLY A 18 -25.77 33.36 -9.26
CA GLY A 18 -25.92 33.47 -10.72
C GLY A 18 -27.06 32.58 -11.22
N ASN A 19 -28.09 33.19 -11.81
CA ASN A 19 -29.27 32.56 -12.39
C ASN A 19 -28.92 31.43 -13.37
N LYS A 20 -29.20 30.17 -13.01
CA LYS A 20 -29.49 29.11 -13.99
C LYS A 20 -30.94 28.69 -13.80
N LYS A 21 -31.75 28.91 -14.83
CA LYS A 21 -33.15 28.52 -14.92
C LYS A 21 -33.24 26.99 -14.86
N CYS A 22 -33.77 26.46 -13.80
CA CYS A 22 -34.28 25.08 -13.78
C CYS A 22 -35.66 25.10 -14.43
N GLN A 23 -35.85 24.46 -15.57
CA GLN A 23 -37.13 24.11 -16.12
C GLN A 23 -37.60 22.79 -15.48
N CYS A 24 -38.29 22.88 -14.36
CA CYS A 24 -39.10 21.78 -13.86
C CYS A 24 -40.54 22.08 -14.11
N ASN A 25 -41.17 21.29 -14.97
CA ASN A 25 -42.60 21.38 -15.28
C ASN A 25 -43.34 20.35 -14.34
N CYS A 26 -43.39 20.64 -13.05
CA CYS A 26 -44.20 19.86 -12.07
C CYS A 26 -45.09 20.79 -11.28
N LYS A 27 -46.39 20.66 -11.50
CA LYS A 27 -47.46 21.19 -10.63
C LYS A 27 -47.76 20.15 -9.54
N CYS A 28 -47.02 20.17 -8.43
CA CYS A 28 -47.41 19.48 -7.20
C CYS A 28 -46.87 20.24 -6.00
N ALA A 29 -47.77 20.65 -5.09
CA ALA A 29 -47.38 21.18 -3.80
C ALA A 29 -46.86 20.01 -2.93
N GLY A 30 -45.58 20.09 -2.47
CA GLY A 30 -45.01 19.15 -1.52
C GLY A 30 -43.87 18.26 -2.01
N CYS A 31 -43.21 18.57 -3.12
CA CYS A 31 -41.99 17.87 -3.50
C CYS A 31 -40.75 18.53 -2.86
N GLU A 32 -40.22 17.93 -1.80
CA GLU A 32 -38.83 18.15 -1.42
C GLU A 32 -37.94 17.54 -2.52
N CYS A 33 -37.30 18.38 -3.32
CA CYS A 33 -36.24 17.92 -4.18
C CYS A 33 -35.06 17.53 -3.27
N SER A 34 -34.91 16.25 -2.95
CA SER A 34 -33.62 15.72 -2.55
C SER A 34 -32.68 15.98 -3.72
N ALA A 35 -31.72 16.87 -3.53
CA ALA A 35 -30.59 16.97 -4.43
C ALA A 35 -29.77 15.67 -4.26
N ASP A 36 -30.11 14.67 -5.08
CA ASP A 36 -29.14 13.64 -5.42
C ASP A 36 -27.99 14.38 -6.10
N THR A 37 -26.98 14.74 -5.30
CA THR A 37 -25.69 15.05 -5.83
C THR A 37 -25.15 13.74 -6.39
N ALA A 38 -25.53 13.45 -7.65
CA ALA A 38 -24.78 12.53 -8.46
C ALA A 38 -23.31 13.00 -8.34
N ALA A 39 -22.48 12.21 -7.67
CA ALA A 39 -21.05 12.40 -7.69
C ALA A 39 -20.70 12.47 -9.18
N ALA A 40 -20.27 13.64 -9.62
CA ALA A 40 -19.78 13.79 -10.98
C ALA A 40 -18.76 12.66 -11.17
N ASP A 41 -18.93 11.85 -12.21
CA ASP A 41 -17.91 10.91 -12.66
C ASP A 41 -16.66 11.75 -12.89
N GLN A 42 -15.79 11.78 -11.89
CA GLN A 42 -14.50 12.46 -12.04
C GLN A 42 -13.70 11.58 -12.98
N ASP A 43 -13.49 12.07 -14.19
CA ASP A 43 -12.58 11.47 -15.16
C ASP A 43 -11.18 11.49 -14.54
N TYR A 44 -10.81 10.38 -13.88
CA TYR A 44 -9.48 10.21 -13.29
C TYR A 44 -8.49 9.90 -14.41
N GLU A 45 -7.64 10.86 -14.71
CA GLU A 45 -6.57 10.65 -15.68
C GLU A 45 -5.40 9.92 -14.99
N LEU A 46 -5.24 8.64 -15.33
CA LEU A 46 -4.20 7.76 -14.78
C LEU A 46 -3.23 7.33 -15.89
N LYS A 47 -1.95 7.18 -15.53
CA LYS A 47 -0.91 6.59 -16.38
C LYS A 47 -0.13 5.56 -15.60
N VAL A 48 -0.01 4.36 -16.15
CA VAL A 48 0.91 3.36 -15.62
C VAL A 48 2.30 3.63 -16.19
N ALA A 49 3.30 3.76 -15.32
CA ALA A 49 4.67 3.96 -15.76
C ALA A 49 5.21 2.64 -16.34
N ASP A 50 5.83 2.75 -17.52
CA ASP A 50 6.49 1.61 -18.18
C ASP A 50 8.00 1.69 -17.94
N LYS A 51 8.41 1.26 -16.73
CA LYS A 51 9.82 1.17 -16.36
C LYS A 51 10.38 -0.20 -16.68
N LYS A 52 11.66 -0.23 -17.10
CA LYS A 52 12.35 -1.47 -17.45
C LYS A 52 12.43 -2.42 -16.25
N ASN A 53 11.93 -3.63 -16.44
CA ASN A 53 12.09 -4.73 -15.51
C ASN A 53 13.51 -5.34 -15.61
N VAL A 54 13.96 -5.92 -14.48
CA VAL A 54 15.14 -6.79 -14.50
C VAL A 54 14.79 -8.14 -15.11
N ASP A 55 15.79 -8.79 -15.73
CA ASP A 55 15.63 -10.15 -16.19
C ASP A 55 15.66 -11.11 -15.00
N ILE A 56 14.50 -11.62 -14.63
CA ILE A 56 14.34 -12.52 -13.49
C ILE A 56 15.10 -13.85 -13.67
N ALA A 57 15.35 -14.27 -14.89
CA ALA A 57 16.11 -15.48 -15.18
C ALA A 57 17.59 -15.36 -14.79
N SER A 58 18.10 -14.14 -14.63
CA SER A 58 19.46 -13.88 -14.16
C SER A 58 19.67 -14.07 -12.65
N PHE A 59 18.58 -14.22 -11.90
CA PHE A 59 18.65 -14.40 -10.44
C PHE A 59 18.77 -15.88 -10.06
N PRO A 60 19.59 -16.19 -9.03
CA PRO A 60 19.82 -17.57 -8.63
C PRO A 60 18.56 -18.21 -8.04
N LYS A 61 18.41 -19.52 -8.26
CA LYS A 61 17.39 -20.33 -7.59
C LYS A 61 18.03 -21.10 -6.44
N ASP A 62 17.29 -21.19 -5.34
CA ASP A 62 17.68 -22.06 -4.24
C ASP A 62 17.31 -23.54 -4.51
N LYS A 63 17.66 -24.43 -3.58
CA LYS A 63 17.38 -25.88 -3.68
C LYS A 63 15.89 -26.23 -3.75
N ASP A 64 15.02 -25.36 -3.27
CA ASP A 64 13.57 -25.55 -3.23
C ASP A 64 12.90 -24.93 -4.47
N GLY A 65 13.69 -24.39 -5.42
CA GLY A 65 13.25 -23.79 -6.67
C GLY A 65 12.73 -22.37 -6.54
N TYR A 66 12.96 -21.71 -5.41
CA TYR A 66 12.67 -20.27 -5.25
C TYR A 66 13.77 -19.44 -5.90
N ILE A 67 13.37 -18.36 -6.56
CA ILE A 67 14.27 -17.32 -7.04
C ILE A 67 14.67 -16.46 -5.85
N VAL A 68 15.96 -16.28 -5.62
CA VAL A 68 16.50 -15.46 -4.53
C VAL A 68 16.46 -13.99 -4.96
N LEU A 69 15.57 -13.20 -4.40
CA LEU A 69 15.42 -11.77 -4.71
C LEU A 69 16.41 -10.88 -3.95
N PHE A 70 17.02 -11.41 -2.89
CA PHE A 70 18.02 -10.70 -2.10
C PHE A 70 19.14 -11.68 -1.69
N ASP A 71 20.36 -11.35 -2.09
CA ASP A 71 21.56 -12.18 -1.90
C ASP A 71 22.24 -12.00 -0.52
N GLY A 72 21.67 -11.16 0.35
CA GLY A 72 22.24 -10.78 1.64
C GLY A 72 23.39 -9.77 1.55
N LYS A 73 23.72 -9.24 0.37
CA LYS A 73 24.92 -8.40 0.15
C LYS A 73 24.63 -7.13 -0.66
N THR A 74 23.72 -7.20 -1.63
CA THR A 74 23.48 -6.11 -2.59
C THR A 74 22.01 -5.85 -2.77
N LEU A 75 21.66 -4.62 -3.20
CA LEU A 75 20.30 -4.26 -3.64
C LEU A 75 20.12 -4.54 -5.15
N ASN A 76 20.84 -5.51 -5.73
CA ASN A 76 20.66 -5.87 -7.12
C ASN A 76 19.21 -6.28 -7.41
N GLY A 77 18.61 -5.66 -8.42
CA GLY A 77 17.21 -5.86 -8.78
C GLY A 77 16.21 -4.98 -7.99
N TRP A 78 16.68 -4.25 -6.98
CA TRP A 78 15.86 -3.35 -6.18
C TRP A 78 16.05 -1.90 -6.58
N ARG A 79 14.96 -1.12 -6.63
CA ARG A 79 14.94 0.32 -6.87
C ARG A 79 13.81 0.99 -6.09
N GLY A 80 13.84 2.31 -6.00
CA GLY A 80 12.73 3.05 -5.42
C GLY A 80 11.48 3.00 -6.31
N TYR A 81 10.31 3.03 -5.70
CA TYR A 81 9.05 3.23 -6.39
C TYR A 81 9.07 4.58 -7.13
N GLY A 82 8.77 4.58 -8.42
CA GLY A 82 8.89 5.76 -9.27
C GLY A 82 10.31 6.21 -9.60
N MET A 83 11.34 5.53 -9.08
CA MET A 83 12.76 5.90 -9.22
C MET A 83 13.52 4.89 -10.09
N ASP A 84 14.72 5.25 -10.53
CA ASP A 84 15.59 4.35 -11.30
C ASP A 84 16.61 3.61 -10.41
N ASN A 85 16.89 4.15 -9.23
CA ASN A 85 17.85 3.58 -8.26
C ASN A 85 17.17 3.40 -6.90
N ALA A 86 17.76 2.56 -6.04
CA ALA A 86 17.32 2.43 -4.66
C ALA A 86 17.53 3.76 -3.90
N PRO A 87 16.57 4.20 -3.06
CA PRO A 87 16.73 5.34 -2.19
C PRO A 87 17.91 5.14 -1.22
N LYS A 88 18.60 6.20 -0.86
CA LYS A 88 19.81 6.13 -0.02
C LYS A 88 19.53 5.69 1.43
N SER A 89 18.28 5.86 1.89
CA SER A 89 17.82 5.38 3.20
C SER A 89 17.84 3.85 3.33
N TRP A 90 17.76 3.13 2.20
CA TRP A 90 17.85 1.69 2.15
C TRP A 90 19.30 1.24 1.95
N THR A 91 19.78 0.44 2.88
CA THR A 91 21.14 -0.09 2.89
C THR A 91 21.13 -1.60 3.14
N VAL A 92 22.28 -2.25 2.95
CA VAL A 92 22.45 -3.64 3.37
C VAL A 92 23.32 -3.67 4.62
N GLN A 93 22.79 -4.22 5.69
CA GLN A 93 23.50 -4.37 6.97
C GLN A 93 23.25 -5.77 7.54
N ASP A 94 24.30 -6.44 7.96
CA ASP A 94 24.24 -7.77 8.61
C ASP A 94 23.39 -8.80 7.83
N GLY A 95 23.47 -8.79 6.51
CA GLY A 95 22.73 -9.72 5.66
C GLY A 95 21.24 -9.40 5.52
N ALA A 96 20.84 -8.17 5.83
CA ALA A 96 19.45 -7.70 5.71
C ALA A 96 19.37 -6.37 4.93
N ILE A 97 18.32 -6.21 4.14
CA ILE A 97 17.89 -4.91 3.62
C ILE A 97 17.39 -4.12 4.84
N THR A 98 18.01 -2.98 5.10
CA THR A 98 17.78 -2.18 6.30
C THR A 98 17.37 -0.77 5.91
N LEU A 99 16.19 -0.36 6.35
CA LEU A 99 15.78 1.03 6.39
C LEU A 99 16.19 1.63 7.74
N LYS A 100 16.98 2.68 7.68
CA LYS A 100 17.25 3.51 8.85
C LYS A 100 16.21 4.62 8.90
N GLY A 101 15.23 4.46 9.77
CA GLY A 101 14.17 5.44 9.96
C GLY A 101 14.70 6.79 10.43
N SER A 102 13.95 7.83 10.12
CA SER A 102 14.21 9.21 10.60
C SER A 102 13.83 9.41 12.07
N GLY A 103 13.00 8.50 12.61
CA GLY A 103 12.42 8.63 13.96
C GLY A 103 11.37 9.74 14.07
N THR A 104 10.89 10.27 12.95
CA THR A 104 9.91 11.37 12.92
C THR A 104 8.46 10.89 12.70
N GLY A 105 8.21 9.57 12.73
CA GLY A 105 6.88 9.00 12.46
C GLY A 105 6.50 9.05 10.98
N GLU A 106 5.24 9.10 10.65
CA GLU A 106 4.54 8.86 9.40
C GLU A 106 5.07 9.51 8.09
N ALA A 107 6.30 10.02 8.07
CA ALA A 107 6.97 10.54 6.89
C ALA A 107 8.07 9.58 6.42
N HIS A 108 8.32 9.52 5.13
CA HIS A 108 9.47 8.78 4.59
C HIS A 108 10.78 9.21 5.27
N ALA A 109 11.73 8.29 5.38
CA ALA A 109 13.08 8.62 5.81
C ALA A 109 13.69 9.70 4.90
N ALA A 110 14.60 10.51 5.42
CA ALA A 110 15.32 11.47 4.60
C ALA A 110 16.03 10.75 3.43
N ASP A 111 15.90 11.27 2.21
CA ASP A 111 16.33 10.59 0.98
C ASP A 111 15.69 9.19 0.82
N GLY A 112 14.46 9.01 1.32
CA GLY A 112 13.71 7.77 1.38
C GLY A 112 12.76 7.56 0.22
N GLY A 113 11.84 6.64 0.43
CA GLY A 113 10.78 6.19 -0.46
C GLY A 113 10.67 4.68 -0.46
N ASP A 114 9.53 4.16 -0.86
CA ASP A 114 9.29 2.72 -0.91
C ASP A 114 10.26 2.02 -1.85
N LEU A 115 10.75 0.85 -1.44
CA LEU A 115 11.68 0.04 -2.22
C LEU A 115 10.92 -1.06 -2.94
N ILE A 116 11.09 -1.23 -4.26
CA ILE A 116 10.45 -2.29 -5.03
C ILE A 116 11.49 -3.20 -5.70
N PHE A 117 11.15 -4.49 -5.85
CA PHE A 117 11.89 -5.37 -6.73
C PHE A 117 11.43 -5.12 -8.18
N ALA A 118 12.35 -4.79 -9.08
CA ALA A 118 12.08 -4.29 -10.42
C ALA A 118 11.62 -5.38 -11.41
N HIS A 119 10.69 -6.24 -10.98
CA HIS A 119 10.03 -7.26 -11.80
C HIS A 119 8.60 -7.47 -11.30
N LYS A 120 7.65 -7.59 -12.23
CA LYS A 120 6.24 -7.85 -11.89
C LYS A 120 5.97 -9.35 -11.85
N PHE A 121 5.22 -9.77 -10.85
CA PHE A 121 4.79 -11.15 -10.64
C PHE A 121 3.27 -11.27 -10.69
N GLN A 122 2.76 -12.38 -11.23
CA GLN A 122 1.34 -12.64 -11.34
C GLN A 122 0.88 -13.67 -10.28
N ASN A 123 1.37 -14.91 -10.40
CA ASN A 123 1.09 -16.00 -9.47
C ASN A 123 2.39 -16.38 -8.78
N PHE A 124 2.42 -16.31 -7.46
CA PHE A 124 3.66 -16.54 -6.73
C PHE A 124 3.44 -16.93 -5.27
N THR A 125 4.47 -17.48 -4.68
CA THR A 125 4.67 -17.54 -3.23
C THR A 125 5.92 -16.73 -2.89
N LEU A 126 5.77 -15.65 -2.16
CA LEU A 126 6.84 -14.84 -1.60
C LEU A 126 7.12 -15.29 -0.17
N GLU A 127 8.38 -15.50 0.16
CA GLU A 127 8.84 -15.77 1.53
C GLU A 127 9.93 -14.79 1.91
N LEU A 128 9.86 -14.28 3.12
CA LEU A 128 10.88 -13.40 3.71
C LEU A 128 10.78 -13.39 5.23
N GLU A 129 11.70 -12.70 5.86
CA GLU A 129 11.63 -12.37 7.29
C GLU A 129 11.77 -10.88 7.49
N TYR A 130 11.04 -10.33 8.47
CA TYR A 130 11.19 -8.94 8.90
C TYR A 130 11.50 -8.83 10.39
N LYS A 131 12.14 -7.73 10.77
CA LYS A 131 12.39 -7.33 12.14
C LYS A 131 12.20 -5.83 12.27
N VAL A 132 11.38 -5.41 13.21
CA VAL A 132 11.08 -3.99 13.49
C VAL A 132 11.76 -3.52 14.77
N THR A 133 12.04 -2.23 14.87
CA THR A 133 12.40 -1.59 16.14
C THR A 133 11.15 -1.30 16.98
N LYS A 134 11.33 -0.85 18.23
CA LYS A 134 10.22 -0.50 19.11
C LYS A 134 9.36 0.61 18.50
N GLY A 135 8.07 0.36 18.42
CA GLY A 135 7.08 1.30 17.88
C GLY A 135 7.19 1.53 16.37
N ALA A 136 7.86 0.63 15.62
CA ALA A 136 8.03 0.83 14.19
C ALA A 136 6.85 0.31 13.38
N ASN A 137 6.61 0.99 12.24
CA ASN A 137 5.66 0.68 11.20
C ASN A 137 6.36 0.52 9.84
N SER A 138 5.90 -0.43 9.06
CA SER A 138 6.30 -0.70 7.69
C SER A 138 5.24 -1.60 7.03
N GLY A 139 5.45 -2.00 5.78
CA GLY A 139 4.56 -2.89 5.04
C GLY A 139 5.29 -3.69 3.97
N ILE A 140 4.69 -4.79 3.55
CA ILE A 140 5.12 -5.51 2.36
C ILE A 140 4.01 -5.36 1.34
N PHE A 141 4.30 -4.63 0.28
CA PHE A 141 3.40 -4.44 -0.84
C PHE A 141 3.52 -5.58 -1.85
N TYR A 142 2.43 -5.94 -2.47
CA TYR A 142 2.40 -6.91 -3.56
C TYR A 142 1.31 -6.58 -4.56
N MET A 143 1.48 -7.02 -5.79
CA MET A 143 0.66 -6.65 -6.95
C MET A 143 0.66 -5.14 -7.24
N ALA A 144 1.68 -4.40 -6.77
CA ALA A 144 1.78 -2.95 -6.92
C ALA A 144 1.96 -2.54 -8.38
N GLN A 145 1.35 -1.41 -8.75
CA GLN A 145 1.57 -0.75 -10.02
C GLN A 145 2.26 0.60 -9.79
N GLU A 146 3.18 0.98 -10.66
CA GLU A 146 3.70 2.35 -10.69
C GLU A 146 2.72 3.21 -11.46
N VAL A 147 1.88 3.93 -10.74
CA VAL A 147 0.81 4.73 -11.32
C VAL A 147 1.05 6.20 -11.06
N MET A 148 0.83 7.00 -12.09
CA MET A 148 0.80 8.45 -11.99
C MET A 148 -0.64 8.94 -12.15
N GLY A 149 -1.07 9.78 -11.22
CA GLY A 149 -2.34 10.48 -11.26
C GLY A 149 -2.15 11.96 -11.55
N LYS A 150 -3.18 12.63 -12.02
CA LYS A 150 -3.15 14.07 -12.26
C LYS A 150 -3.41 14.83 -10.96
N VAL A 151 -2.37 15.42 -10.39
CA VAL A 151 -2.40 16.23 -9.19
C VAL A 151 -2.08 17.67 -9.58
N ASN A 152 -2.96 18.63 -9.26
CA ASN A 152 -2.79 20.05 -9.63
C ASN A 152 -2.46 20.29 -11.13
N GLY A 153 -3.02 19.45 -12.01
CA GLY A 153 -2.80 19.55 -13.46
C GLY A 153 -1.54 18.88 -13.99
N GLN A 154 -0.68 18.33 -13.12
CA GLN A 154 0.53 17.60 -13.50
C GLN A 154 0.43 16.13 -13.11
N PHE A 155 1.13 15.26 -13.84
CA PHE A 155 1.22 13.84 -13.48
C PHE A 155 2.30 13.63 -12.43
N GLU A 156 1.88 13.10 -11.29
CA GLU A 156 2.77 12.71 -10.18
C GLU A 156 2.55 11.25 -9.81
N TYR A 157 3.59 10.57 -9.33
CA TYR A 157 3.43 9.21 -8.81
C TYR A 157 2.49 9.21 -7.61
N LEU A 158 1.45 8.40 -7.69
CA LEU A 158 0.58 8.13 -6.54
C LEU A 158 1.34 7.27 -5.53
N PRO A 159 1.05 7.41 -4.22
CA PRO A 159 1.60 6.49 -3.23
C PRO A 159 1.32 5.02 -3.58
N ILE A 160 2.32 4.16 -3.41
CA ILE A 160 2.27 2.74 -3.79
C ILE A 160 1.05 2.00 -3.21
N TRP A 161 0.65 2.31 -1.98
CA TRP A 161 -0.50 1.71 -1.29
C TRP A 161 -1.86 2.01 -1.96
N GLN A 162 -1.94 2.95 -2.88
CA GLN A 162 -3.17 3.18 -3.66
C GLN A 162 -3.37 2.15 -4.78
N SER A 163 -2.34 1.40 -5.13
CA SER A 163 -2.40 0.42 -6.23
C SER A 163 -1.99 -0.99 -5.81
N SER A 164 -1.78 -1.24 -4.52
CA SER A 164 -1.30 -2.53 -4.01
C SER A 164 -2.01 -2.96 -2.75
N SER A 165 -2.12 -4.27 -2.54
CA SER A 165 -2.37 -4.81 -1.21
C SER A 165 -1.14 -4.66 -0.33
N GLU A 166 -1.38 -4.52 0.97
CA GLU A 166 -0.34 -4.40 1.98
C GLU A 166 -0.48 -5.50 3.05
N TYR A 167 0.58 -6.29 3.21
CA TYR A 167 0.79 -7.10 4.39
C TYR A 167 1.42 -6.19 5.45
N GLN A 168 0.68 -5.88 6.51
CA GLN A 168 1.12 -4.97 7.55
C GLN A 168 2.34 -5.49 8.32
N VAL A 169 3.33 -4.65 8.53
CA VAL A 169 4.52 -4.90 9.36
C VAL A 169 4.56 -3.90 10.49
N LEU A 170 4.24 -4.35 11.72
CA LEU A 170 4.01 -3.44 12.84
C LEU A 170 4.51 -4.00 14.16
N ASP A 171 5.03 -3.15 15.03
CA ASP A 171 5.13 -3.44 16.47
C ASP A 171 3.77 -3.23 17.12
N ASN A 172 2.95 -4.27 17.17
CA ASN A 172 1.57 -4.21 17.66
C ASN A 172 1.45 -3.69 19.11
N ALA A 173 2.48 -3.85 19.91
CA ALA A 173 2.44 -3.49 21.33
C ALA A 173 2.70 -1.99 21.55
N ASN A 174 3.46 -1.34 20.67
CA ASN A 174 3.97 0.01 20.93
C ASN A 174 3.57 1.03 19.83
N HIS A 175 3.13 0.60 18.65
CA HIS A 175 2.71 1.54 17.60
C HIS A 175 1.22 1.87 17.75
N PRO A 176 0.81 3.16 17.70
CA PRO A 176 -0.59 3.58 17.90
C PRO A 176 -1.56 3.02 16.85
N ASP A 177 -1.10 2.79 15.61
CA ASP A 177 -1.96 2.27 14.52
C ASP A 177 -2.54 0.88 14.84
N ALA A 178 -1.87 0.09 15.69
CA ALA A 178 -2.38 -1.21 16.15
C ALA A 178 -3.72 -1.13 16.88
N GLN A 179 -4.06 0.04 17.44
CA GLN A 179 -5.32 0.32 18.16
C GLN A 179 -6.37 1.00 17.27
N LEU A 180 -6.00 1.34 16.04
CA LEU A 180 -6.89 1.96 15.07
C LEU A 180 -7.53 0.89 14.17
N GLY A 181 -8.46 1.31 13.32
CA GLY A 181 -9.19 0.40 12.44
C GLY A 181 -10.27 -0.40 13.17
N VAL A 182 -10.56 -1.59 12.64
CA VAL A 182 -11.63 -2.48 13.15
C VAL A 182 -11.05 -3.87 13.44
N ASP A 183 -11.32 -4.41 14.62
CA ASP A 183 -10.95 -5.78 15.03
C ASP A 183 -9.46 -6.13 14.89
N GLY A 184 -8.57 -5.11 14.90
CA GLY A 184 -7.13 -5.30 14.73
C GLY A 184 -6.68 -5.44 13.28
N ASN A 185 -7.47 -4.96 12.31
CA ASN A 185 -7.14 -5.04 10.87
C ASN A 185 -5.97 -4.13 10.44
N ARG A 186 -5.34 -3.42 11.39
CA ARG A 186 -4.09 -2.68 11.20
C ARG A 186 -2.92 -3.26 11.97
N GLN A 187 -3.11 -4.42 12.60
CA GLN A 187 -2.02 -5.15 13.25
C GLN A 187 -1.19 -5.93 12.22
N SER A 188 0.00 -6.34 12.65
CA SER A 188 0.94 -7.11 11.83
C SER A 188 0.28 -8.31 11.14
N ALA A 189 0.66 -8.57 9.89
CA ALA A 189 0.15 -9.59 8.99
C ALA A 189 -1.30 -9.40 8.48
N SER A 190 -2.02 -8.40 8.95
CA SER A 190 -3.34 -8.08 8.41
C SER A 190 -3.24 -7.67 6.93
N LEU A 191 -4.31 -7.90 6.17
CA LEU A 191 -4.53 -7.08 4.98
C LEU A 191 -4.95 -5.70 5.49
N TYR A 192 -4.02 -4.75 5.38
CA TYR A 192 -4.12 -3.46 6.04
C TYR A 192 -5.47 -2.77 5.82
N ASP A 193 -6.09 -2.34 6.92
CA ASP A 193 -7.39 -1.65 7.01
C ASP A 193 -8.59 -2.47 6.50
N MET A 194 -8.43 -3.75 6.12
CA MET A 194 -9.50 -4.59 5.58
C MET A 194 -9.72 -5.88 6.37
N ILE A 195 -8.72 -6.75 6.48
CA ILE A 195 -8.88 -8.07 7.12
C ILE A 195 -7.86 -8.24 8.23
N PRO A 196 -8.31 -8.45 9.49
CA PRO A 196 -7.39 -8.71 10.60
C PRO A 196 -6.70 -10.06 10.48
N ALA A 197 -5.41 -10.13 10.85
CA ALA A 197 -4.69 -11.38 10.98
C ALA A 197 -5.21 -12.18 12.19
N LYS A 198 -5.70 -13.40 11.94
CA LYS A 198 -6.19 -14.32 12.99
C LYS A 198 -5.67 -15.73 12.75
N PRO A 199 -4.97 -16.37 13.75
CA PRO A 199 -4.58 -15.77 15.03
C PRO A 199 -3.49 -14.70 14.85
N GLN A 200 -3.46 -13.70 15.73
CA GLN A 200 -2.35 -12.77 15.80
C GLN A 200 -1.18 -13.45 16.54
N ASN A 201 -0.06 -13.66 15.83
CA ASN A 201 1.09 -14.39 16.33
C ASN A 201 2.42 -13.69 16.04
N SER A 202 2.40 -12.35 15.86
CA SER A 202 3.64 -11.58 15.69
C SER A 202 4.51 -11.66 16.93
N LYS A 203 5.82 -11.82 16.70
CA LYS A 203 6.83 -11.72 17.75
C LYS A 203 7.09 -10.25 18.07
N PRO A 204 7.49 -9.92 19.30
CA PRO A 204 7.84 -8.57 19.72
C PRO A 204 8.93 -7.93 18.82
N TYR A 205 9.04 -6.59 18.89
CA TYR A 205 10.13 -5.87 18.26
C TYR A 205 11.50 -6.45 18.61
N GLY A 206 12.47 -6.30 17.73
CA GLY A 206 13.81 -6.88 17.87
C GLY A 206 13.90 -8.37 17.53
N GLN A 207 12.77 -9.05 17.27
CA GLN A 207 12.73 -10.44 16.86
C GLN A 207 12.35 -10.60 15.39
N TRP A 208 12.90 -11.63 14.74
CA TRP A 208 12.56 -11.98 13.36
C TRP A 208 11.21 -12.69 13.27
N ASN A 209 10.32 -12.16 12.45
CA ASN A 209 9.05 -12.75 12.06
C ASN A 209 9.18 -13.33 10.66
N SER A 210 8.75 -14.56 10.44
CA SER A 210 8.67 -15.13 9.10
C SER A 210 7.34 -14.80 8.44
N VAL A 211 7.41 -14.48 7.16
CA VAL A 211 6.29 -14.10 6.31
C VAL A 211 6.22 -15.05 5.12
N LYS A 212 4.99 -15.45 4.77
CA LYS A 212 4.68 -16.02 3.47
C LYS A 212 3.45 -15.32 2.91
N ILE A 213 3.54 -14.87 1.66
CA ILE A 213 2.41 -14.33 0.90
C ILE A 213 2.27 -15.19 -0.34
N MET A 214 1.13 -15.85 -0.48
CA MET A 214 0.76 -16.57 -1.68
C MET A 214 -0.27 -15.75 -2.46
N VAL A 215 -0.05 -15.57 -3.76
CA VAL A 215 -1.03 -15.04 -4.70
C VAL A 215 -1.16 -16.07 -5.83
N TYR A 216 -2.34 -16.65 -5.98
CA TYR A 216 -2.59 -17.64 -7.03
C TYR A 216 -3.99 -17.49 -7.60
N LYS A 217 -4.08 -17.07 -8.86
CA LYS A 217 -5.37 -16.91 -9.60
C LYS A 217 -6.40 -16.13 -8.76
N GLY A 218 -5.96 -15.04 -8.14
CA GLY A 218 -6.79 -14.16 -7.31
C GLY A 218 -6.94 -14.61 -5.86
N THR A 219 -6.64 -15.85 -5.50
CA THR A 219 -6.57 -16.27 -4.09
C THR A 219 -5.31 -15.72 -3.45
N VAL A 220 -5.44 -15.04 -2.32
CA VAL A 220 -4.34 -14.51 -1.53
C VAL A 220 -4.37 -15.09 -0.12
N ILE A 221 -3.22 -15.56 0.35
CA ILE A 221 -3.03 -16.04 1.73
C ILE A 221 -1.84 -15.31 2.34
N HIS A 222 -2.05 -14.71 3.52
CA HIS A 222 -0.96 -14.28 4.38
C HIS A 222 -0.67 -15.34 5.42
N SER A 223 0.60 -15.66 5.59
CA SER A 223 1.06 -16.49 6.71
C SER A 223 2.09 -15.72 7.53
N GLN A 224 2.01 -15.85 8.84
CA GLN A 224 2.96 -15.28 9.79
C GLN A 224 3.44 -16.37 10.75
N ASN A 225 4.75 -16.46 10.91
CA ASN A 225 5.38 -17.44 11.83
C ASN A 225 4.84 -18.89 11.67
N GLY A 226 4.67 -19.29 10.40
CA GLY A 226 4.25 -20.63 10.01
C GLY A 226 2.75 -20.92 10.04
N GLN A 227 1.90 -19.93 10.35
CA GLN A 227 0.44 -20.06 10.35
C GLN A 227 -0.21 -19.16 9.30
N ASN A 228 -1.21 -19.68 8.59
CA ASN A 228 -2.07 -18.85 7.74
C ASN A 228 -2.97 -18.00 8.64
N VAL A 229 -2.98 -16.70 8.42
CA VAL A 229 -3.66 -15.72 9.28
C VAL A 229 -4.67 -14.85 8.55
N VAL A 230 -4.57 -14.75 7.22
CA VAL A 230 -5.51 -14.05 6.34
C VAL A 230 -5.68 -14.86 5.08
N GLU A 231 -6.92 -14.93 4.57
CA GLU A 231 -7.25 -15.45 3.24
C GLU A 231 -8.34 -14.60 2.61
N TYR A 232 -8.19 -14.27 1.32
CA TYR A 232 -9.18 -13.53 0.56
C TYR A 232 -9.02 -13.76 -0.95
N HIS A 233 -10.00 -13.24 -1.73
CA HIS A 233 -10.04 -13.44 -3.17
C HIS A 233 -10.19 -12.10 -3.87
N LEU A 234 -9.16 -11.72 -4.63
CA LEU A 234 -9.14 -10.54 -5.49
C LEU A 234 -10.17 -10.66 -6.63
N TRP A 235 -10.58 -9.51 -7.17
CA TRP A 235 -11.44 -9.38 -8.36
C TRP A 235 -12.81 -10.06 -8.23
N THR A 236 -13.31 -10.21 -7.01
CA THR A 236 -14.62 -10.78 -6.70
C THR A 236 -15.58 -9.67 -6.22
N PRO A 237 -16.91 -9.87 -6.29
CA PRO A 237 -17.86 -8.94 -5.69
C PRO A 237 -17.59 -8.67 -4.21
N LYS A 238 -17.15 -9.68 -3.45
CA LYS A 238 -16.78 -9.53 -2.04
C LYS A 238 -15.53 -8.66 -1.86
N TRP A 239 -14.56 -8.74 -2.77
CA TRP A 239 -13.41 -7.84 -2.77
C TRP A 239 -13.85 -6.38 -2.95
N THR A 240 -14.70 -6.12 -3.95
CA THR A 240 -15.27 -4.79 -4.19
C THR A 240 -16.03 -4.26 -2.98
N GLU A 241 -16.84 -5.11 -2.33
CA GLU A 241 -17.55 -4.76 -1.10
C GLU A 241 -16.60 -4.41 0.04
N MET A 242 -15.55 -5.19 0.26
CA MET A 242 -14.52 -4.89 1.29
C MET A 242 -13.84 -3.55 1.04
N LEU A 243 -13.46 -3.26 -0.21
CA LEU A 243 -12.88 -1.96 -0.58
C LEU A 243 -13.85 -0.82 -0.27
N GLN A 244 -15.14 -1.00 -0.58
CA GLN A 244 -16.16 0.02 -0.34
C GLN A 244 -16.37 0.30 1.17
N ASN A 245 -16.05 -0.67 2.03
CA ASN A 245 -16.16 -0.56 3.49
C ASN A 245 -14.84 -0.15 4.18
N SER A 246 -13.77 0.09 3.41
CA SER A 246 -12.45 0.51 3.91
C SER A 246 -12.20 2.00 3.70
N LYS A 247 -11.04 2.49 4.14
CA LYS A 247 -10.60 3.85 3.84
C LYS A 247 -10.42 4.12 2.33
N PHE A 248 -10.33 3.06 1.52
CA PHE A 248 -10.15 3.13 0.07
C PHE A 248 -11.46 3.21 -0.72
N LYS A 249 -12.58 3.45 -0.06
CA LYS A 249 -13.91 3.49 -0.67
C LYS A 249 -14.01 4.49 -1.82
N LYS A 250 -14.84 4.16 -2.81
CA LYS A 250 -15.16 5.08 -3.92
C LYS A 250 -15.72 6.40 -3.39
N GLY A 251 -15.21 7.52 -3.90
CA GLY A 251 -15.59 8.85 -3.44
C GLY A 251 -15.07 9.21 -2.03
N GLY A 252 -14.13 8.45 -1.49
CA GLY A 252 -13.46 8.73 -0.23
C GLY A 252 -12.30 9.72 -0.36
N GLU A 253 -11.45 9.73 0.65
CA GLU A 253 -10.29 10.64 0.74
C GLU A 253 -9.26 10.38 -0.37
N PHE A 254 -9.15 9.13 -0.84
CA PHE A 254 -8.17 8.71 -1.83
C PHE A 254 -8.84 8.42 -3.18
N PRO A 255 -8.99 9.43 -4.05
CA PRO A 255 -9.88 9.35 -5.21
C PRO A 255 -9.51 8.25 -6.21
N TYR A 256 -8.24 7.87 -6.28
CA TYR A 256 -7.75 6.85 -7.22
C TYR A 256 -7.70 5.44 -6.64
N ALA A 257 -7.67 5.30 -5.31
CA ALA A 257 -7.37 4.03 -4.66
C ALA A 257 -8.41 2.94 -4.94
N PHE A 258 -9.70 3.29 -4.93
CA PHE A 258 -10.77 2.31 -5.15
C PHE A 258 -10.62 1.60 -6.50
N GLU A 259 -10.50 2.35 -7.58
CA GLU A 259 -10.44 1.78 -8.94
C GLU A 259 -9.14 0.98 -9.15
N LEU A 260 -8.01 1.49 -8.67
CA LEU A 260 -6.72 0.81 -8.76
C LEU A 260 -6.68 -0.50 -7.97
N LEU A 261 -7.21 -0.51 -6.75
CA LEU A 261 -7.28 -1.69 -5.91
C LEU A 261 -8.36 -2.68 -6.40
N ASN A 262 -9.47 -2.19 -6.93
CA ASN A 262 -10.50 -3.05 -7.49
C ASN A 262 -10.02 -3.81 -8.73
N ASN A 263 -9.16 -3.18 -9.56
CA ASN A 263 -8.45 -3.81 -10.69
C ASN A 263 -6.97 -4.00 -10.40
N MET A 264 -6.64 -4.53 -9.21
CA MET A 264 -5.26 -4.69 -8.77
C MET A 264 -4.42 -5.52 -9.75
N GLY A 265 -3.22 -5.04 -10.05
CA GLY A 265 -2.35 -5.64 -11.06
C GLY A 265 -2.71 -5.30 -12.50
N GLY A 266 -3.77 -4.48 -12.73
CA GLY A 266 -4.23 -4.08 -14.06
C GLY A 266 -4.70 -5.27 -14.90
N ASP A 267 -4.77 -5.08 -16.23
CA ASP A 267 -5.31 -6.09 -17.16
C ASP A 267 -4.54 -7.41 -17.17
N LYS A 268 -3.27 -7.38 -16.77
CA LYS A 268 -2.42 -8.59 -16.72
C LYS A 268 -2.45 -9.27 -15.36
N HIS A 269 -3.06 -8.66 -14.36
CA HIS A 269 -3.04 -9.13 -12.98
C HIS A 269 -1.62 -9.44 -12.48
N GLU A 270 -0.67 -8.55 -12.76
CA GLU A 270 0.73 -8.66 -12.35
C GLU A 270 1.19 -7.39 -11.65
N GLY A 271 2.12 -7.50 -10.70
CA GLY A 271 2.62 -6.30 -10.02
C GLY A 271 3.92 -6.53 -9.29
N TYR A 272 4.50 -5.43 -8.84
CA TYR A 272 5.74 -5.39 -8.10
C TYR A 272 5.54 -5.88 -6.66
N ILE A 273 6.63 -6.41 -6.08
CA ILE A 273 6.80 -6.60 -4.65
C ILE A 273 7.49 -5.35 -4.10
N GLY A 274 7.00 -4.81 -2.99
CA GLY A 274 7.57 -3.61 -2.37
C GLY A 274 7.77 -3.75 -0.88
N LEU A 275 8.68 -2.94 -0.34
CA LEU A 275 8.96 -2.77 1.09
C LEU A 275 8.71 -1.31 1.43
N GLN A 276 7.85 -1.07 2.42
CA GLN A 276 7.39 0.29 2.77
C GLN A 276 8.43 1.05 3.58
N ASP A 277 8.68 2.29 3.16
CA ASP A 277 9.32 3.32 3.97
C ASP A 277 8.26 4.15 4.68
N HIS A 278 7.97 3.80 5.94
CA HIS A 278 7.06 4.57 6.81
C HIS A 278 7.80 5.50 7.77
N GLY A 279 9.09 5.75 7.53
CA GLY A 279 9.92 6.61 8.38
C GLY A 279 10.53 5.91 9.60
N ASP A 280 10.23 4.65 9.82
CA ASP A 280 10.71 3.86 10.96
C ASP A 280 11.79 2.85 10.56
N SER A 281 12.60 2.43 11.54
CA SER A 281 13.67 1.46 11.29
C SER A 281 13.13 0.03 11.21
N VAL A 282 13.41 -0.63 10.08
CA VAL A 282 12.99 -2.00 9.80
C VAL A 282 14.07 -2.74 9.03
N GLN A 283 14.10 -4.05 9.18
CA GLN A 283 15.01 -4.95 8.46
C GLN A 283 14.24 -6.07 7.79
N PHE A 284 14.68 -6.44 6.56
CA PHE A 284 14.15 -7.55 5.79
C PHE A 284 15.27 -8.45 5.30
N ARG A 285 15.09 -9.76 5.34
CA ARG A 285 16.09 -10.74 4.87
C ARG A 285 15.45 -12.00 4.31
N ASN A 286 16.26 -12.87 3.73
CA ASN A 286 15.83 -14.16 3.19
C ASN A 286 14.69 -14.03 2.18
N ILE A 287 14.74 -12.96 1.34
CA ILE A 287 13.68 -12.63 0.41
C ILE A 287 13.79 -13.52 -0.82
N ARG A 288 12.80 -14.39 -1.02
CA ARG A 288 12.75 -15.32 -2.13
C ARG A 288 11.31 -15.51 -2.65
N ILE A 289 11.19 -15.82 -3.91
CA ILE A 289 9.89 -15.97 -4.57
C ILE A 289 9.85 -17.22 -5.43
N LYS A 290 8.73 -17.91 -5.42
CA LYS A 290 8.44 -19.03 -6.31
C LYS A 290 7.30 -18.63 -7.23
N VAL A 291 7.58 -18.55 -8.53
CA VAL A 291 6.55 -18.31 -9.55
C VAL A 291 5.74 -19.59 -9.74
N MET A 292 4.45 -19.45 -9.87
CA MET A 292 3.49 -20.54 -10.07
C MET A 292 2.80 -20.39 -11.43
N ASP A 293 2.48 -21.50 -12.07
CA ASP A 293 1.82 -21.57 -13.39
C ASP A 293 0.29 -21.35 -13.29
#